data_d8b37a7ec3b349c8f7a860dcda3b188a
#
_entry.id   d8b37a7ec3b349c8f7a860dcda3b188a
#
_cell.length_a   1.000
_cell.length_b   1.000
_cell.length_c   1.000
_cell.angle_alpha   90.00
_cell.angle_beta   90.00
_cell.angle_gamma   90.00
#
_symmetry.space_group_name_H-M   'P 1'
#
loop_
_entity.id
_entity.type
_entity.pdbx_description
1 polymer ?
#
loop_
_entity_poly.entity_id
_entity_poly.type
_entity_poly.pdbx_seq_one_letter_code
_entity_poly.pdbx_strand_id
1 'polypeptide(L)'
;AAFNEFRADEVIRAHMDDLLAAEPGAMQVFANAANHRAEFQRLFKYVIQRWVSGEHEKQDLESWQSFVDRVQAGLSRLLEQADRKDQIAVFTSGGTITALLQLLIGVSPIKAFELNWQIVNTSVSRLKYRDQDVALASFNGHAHLELLQNPELVTYR
;
A
#
# COMPACT_ATOMS: atom_id res chain seq x y z
N ALA A 1 -7.33 -14.08 0.27
CA ALA A 1 -6.77 -13.40 1.42
C ALA A 1 -5.34 -12.87 1.20
N ALA A 2 -4.54 -13.44 0.27
CA ALA A 2 -3.15 -13.00 0.06
C ALA A 2 -3.01 -11.52 -0.33
N PHE A 3 -3.95 -10.99 -1.09
CA PHE A 3 -3.97 -9.61 -1.56
C PHE A 3 -4.89 -8.69 -0.75
N ASN A 4 -5.28 -9.09 0.46
CA ASN A 4 -5.99 -8.19 1.37
C ASN A 4 -5.03 -7.12 1.90
N GLU A 5 -5.58 -5.94 2.14
CA GLU A 5 -4.86 -4.83 2.77
C GLU A 5 -4.32 -5.22 4.16
N PHE A 6 -3.24 -4.59 4.59
CA PHE A 6 -2.82 -4.64 5.97
C PHE A 6 -3.82 -3.88 6.86
N ARG A 7 -3.84 -4.21 8.14
CA ARG A 7 -4.76 -3.58 9.10
C ARG A 7 -4.19 -2.26 9.63
N ALA A 8 -4.43 -1.19 8.87
CA ALA A 8 -3.90 0.14 9.17
C ALA A 8 -4.28 0.65 10.57
N ASP A 9 -5.48 0.33 11.04
CA ASP A 9 -5.96 0.67 12.39
C ASP A 9 -5.15 -0.04 13.49
N GLU A 10 -4.74 -1.28 13.27
CA GLU A 10 -3.87 -2.01 14.20
C GLU A 10 -2.45 -1.46 14.18
N VAL A 11 -1.92 -1.12 12.99
CA VAL A 11 -0.60 -0.48 12.85
C VAL A 11 -0.60 0.86 13.59
N ILE A 12 -1.60 1.70 13.39
CA ILE A 12 -1.74 2.99 14.11
C ILE A 12 -1.80 2.76 15.62
N ARG A 13 -2.67 1.86 16.07
CA ARG A 13 -2.86 1.57 17.50
C ARG A 13 -1.59 1.07 18.16
N ALA A 14 -0.86 0.16 17.51
CA ALA A 14 0.37 -0.43 18.03
C ALA A 14 1.51 0.57 18.20
N HIS A 15 1.52 1.64 17.40
CA HIS A 15 2.53 2.70 17.46
C HIS A 15 2.02 4.01 18.10
N MET A 16 0.82 3.98 18.68
CA MET A 16 0.18 5.19 19.21
C MET A 16 0.96 5.81 20.38
N ASP A 17 1.45 4.99 21.31
CA ASP A 17 2.22 5.48 22.47
C ASP A 17 3.51 6.18 22.02
N ASP A 18 4.21 5.59 21.05
CA ASP A 18 5.42 6.18 20.46
C ASP A 18 5.10 7.52 19.77
N LEU A 19 3.96 7.55 19.06
CA LEU A 19 3.50 8.76 18.37
C LEU A 19 3.13 9.87 19.36
N LEU A 20 2.40 9.54 20.43
CA LEU A 20 1.99 10.51 21.45
C LEU A 20 3.17 11.05 22.25
N ALA A 21 4.22 10.25 22.44
CA ALA A 21 5.46 10.72 23.04
C ALA A 21 6.17 11.78 22.18
N ALA A 22 6.09 11.62 20.84
CA ALA A 22 6.68 12.59 19.90
C ALA A 22 5.75 13.77 19.61
N GLU A 23 4.43 13.55 19.56
CA GLU A 23 3.40 14.49 19.12
C GLU A 23 2.16 14.38 20.03
N PRO A 24 2.12 15.06 21.19
CA PRO A 24 1.03 14.91 22.16
C PRO A 24 -0.37 15.25 21.62
N GLY A 25 -0.45 16.09 20.57
CA GLY A 25 -1.71 16.46 19.90
C GLY A 25 -2.23 15.45 18.87
N ALA A 26 -1.52 14.35 18.62
CA ALA A 26 -1.85 13.41 17.53
C ALA A 26 -3.26 12.83 17.64
N MET A 27 -3.76 12.53 18.85
CA MET A 27 -5.12 11.99 19.04
C MET A 27 -6.21 12.90 18.46
N GLN A 28 -6.07 14.21 18.61
CA GLN A 28 -7.06 15.16 18.09
C GLN A 28 -7.07 15.18 16.57
N VAL A 29 -5.89 15.05 15.95
CA VAL A 29 -5.75 14.98 14.50
C VAL A 29 -6.39 13.68 13.96
N PHE A 30 -6.14 12.54 14.60
CA PHE A 30 -6.77 11.27 14.20
C PHE A 30 -8.29 11.28 14.37
N ALA A 31 -8.80 11.88 15.45
CA ALA A 31 -10.23 12.03 15.70
C ALA A 31 -10.93 12.93 14.66
N ASN A 32 -10.20 13.85 14.03
CA ASN A 32 -10.71 14.82 13.06
C ASN A 32 -9.95 14.76 11.71
N ALA A 33 -9.54 13.59 11.29
CA ALA A 33 -8.70 13.38 10.11
C ALA A 33 -9.24 14.03 8.82
N ALA A 34 -10.57 14.06 8.67
CA ALA A 34 -11.23 14.70 7.52
C ALA A 34 -10.94 16.21 7.42
N ASN A 35 -10.84 16.89 8.57
CA ASN A 35 -10.58 18.33 8.64
C ASN A 35 -9.09 18.68 8.70
N HIS A 36 -8.24 17.71 9.01
CA HIS A 36 -6.79 17.88 9.21
C HIS A 36 -5.97 16.95 8.31
N ARG A 37 -6.36 16.83 7.04
CA ARG A 37 -5.81 15.83 6.11
C ARG A 37 -4.27 15.87 6.01
N ALA A 38 -3.67 17.05 5.90
CA ALA A 38 -2.22 17.18 5.77
C ALA A 38 -1.48 16.75 7.05
N GLU A 39 -2.01 17.13 8.22
CA GLU A 39 -1.46 16.72 9.52
C GLU A 39 -1.64 15.23 9.74
N PHE A 40 -2.82 14.69 9.42
CA PHE A 40 -3.07 13.26 9.47
C PHE A 40 -2.07 12.48 8.60
N GLN A 41 -1.84 12.91 7.35
CA GLN A 41 -0.86 12.27 6.47
C GLN A 41 0.55 12.32 7.04
N ARG A 42 0.95 13.43 7.66
CA ARG A 42 2.26 13.56 8.34
C ARG A 42 2.40 12.58 9.49
N LEU A 43 1.40 12.51 10.37
CA LEU A 43 1.40 11.60 11.51
C LEU A 43 1.30 10.13 11.08
N PHE A 44 0.47 9.84 10.08
CA PHE A 44 0.39 8.51 9.52
C PHE A 44 1.71 8.09 8.87
N LYS A 45 2.39 8.98 8.15
CA LYS A 45 3.72 8.73 7.61
C LYS A 45 4.72 8.35 8.70
N TYR A 46 4.70 9.01 9.85
CA TYR A 46 5.54 8.68 11.00
C TYR A 46 5.30 7.24 11.47
N VAL A 47 4.03 6.86 11.65
CA VAL A 47 3.63 5.50 12.06
C VAL A 47 4.10 4.46 11.02
N ILE A 48 3.84 4.71 9.75
CA ILE A 48 4.25 3.83 8.65
C ILE A 48 5.77 3.66 8.60
N GLN A 49 6.54 4.74 8.75
CA GLN A 49 8.01 4.65 8.75
C GLN A 49 8.52 3.74 9.86
N ARG A 50 7.93 3.80 11.06
CA ARG A 50 8.30 2.90 12.17
C ARG A 50 7.93 1.44 11.86
N TRP A 51 6.76 1.21 11.31
CA TRP A 51 6.29 -0.13 10.97
C TRP A 51 7.14 -0.77 9.85
N VAL A 52 7.44 -0.04 8.78
CA VAL A 52 8.19 -0.58 7.63
C VAL A 52 9.69 -0.67 7.88
N SER A 53 10.25 0.04 8.87
CA SER A 53 11.67 -0.08 9.22
C SER A 53 12.02 -1.42 9.84
N GLY A 54 11.04 -2.10 10.47
CA GLY A 54 11.26 -3.32 11.25
C GLY A 54 12.01 -3.11 12.57
N GLU A 55 12.41 -1.87 12.89
CA GLU A 55 13.13 -1.56 14.13
C GLU A 55 12.24 -1.54 15.37
N HIS A 56 10.93 -1.46 15.15
CA HIS A 56 9.91 -1.28 16.19
C HIS A 56 8.81 -2.34 16.07
N GLU A 57 9.20 -3.59 15.86
CA GLU A 57 8.24 -4.68 15.78
C GLU A 57 7.40 -4.79 17.06
N LYS A 58 6.12 -4.98 16.88
CA LYS A 58 5.15 -5.14 17.97
C LYS A 58 4.64 -6.57 17.95
N GLN A 59 4.56 -7.16 19.14
CA GLN A 59 3.97 -8.50 19.31
C GLN A 59 2.52 -8.47 18.81
N ASP A 60 2.08 -9.53 18.13
CA ASP A 60 0.73 -9.69 17.57
C ASP A 60 0.34 -8.75 16.42
N LEU A 61 1.27 -7.94 15.90
CA LEU A 61 1.08 -7.14 14.70
C LEU A 61 1.74 -7.80 13.50
N GLU A 62 1.02 -7.91 12.36
CA GLU A 62 1.64 -8.30 11.08
C GLU A 62 2.76 -7.31 10.75
N SER A 63 4.03 -7.78 10.71
CA SER A 63 5.14 -6.92 10.30
C SER A 63 5.04 -6.56 8.81
N TRP A 64 5.69 -5.48 8.39
CA TRP A 64 5.77 -5.13 6.97
C TRP A 64 6.36 -6.27 6.14
N GLN A 65 7.41 -6.92 6.64
CA GLN A 65 8.02 -8.05 5.92
C GLN A 65 7.04 -9.21 5.77
N SER A 66 6.32 -9.58 6.84
CA SER A 66 5.30 -10.65 6.77
C SER A 66 4.18 -10.32 5.79
N PHE A 67 3.79 -9.04 5.71
CA PHE A 67 2.81 -8.57 4.73
C PHE A 67 3.35 -8.72 3.30
N VAL A 68 4.58 -8.29 3.04
CA VAL A 68 5.25 -8.42 1.73
C VAL A 68 5.38 -9.90 1.34
N ASP A 69 5.81 -10.76 2.25
CA ASP A 69 5.96 -12.20 2.02
C ASP A 69 4.62 -12.86 1.69
N ARG A 70 3.53 -12.45 2.35
CA ARG A 70 2.17 -12.90 2.07
C ARG A 70 1.71 -12.51 0.67
N VAL A 71 2.00 -11.29 0.25
CA VAL A 71 1.69 -10.78 -1.09
C VAL A 71 2.50 -11.53 -2.15
N GLN A 72 3.80 -11.73 -1.91
CA GLN A 72 4.69 -12.48 -2.80
C GLN A 72 4.21 -13.93 -2.98
N ALA A 73 3.92 -14.61 -1.87
CA ALA A 73 3.39 -15.97 -1.92
C ALA A 73 2.04 -16.06 -2.66
N GLY A 74 1.22 -15.01 -2.55
CA GLY A 74 -0.03 -14.87 -3.31
C GLY A 74 0.22 -14.76 -4.81
N LEU A 75 1.16 -13.91 -5.20
CA LEU A 75 1.56 -13.72 -6.59
C LEU A 75 2.11 -15.02 -7.19
N SER A 76 3.05 -15.69 -6.51
CA SER A 76 3.63 -16.95 -6.98
C SER A 76 2.57 -18.03 -7.22
N ARG A 77 1.63 -18.21 -6.27
CA ARG A 77 0.53 -19.18 -6.45
C ARG A 77 -0.40 -18.83 -7.61
N LEU A 78 -0.61 -17.55 -7.85
CA LEU A 78 -1.44 -17.09 -8.97
C LEU A 78 -0.76 -17.40 -10.31
N LEU A 79 0.56 -17.20 -10.39
CA LEU A 79 1.34 -17.48 -11.58
C LEU A 79 1.51 -18.99 -11.85
N GLU A 80 1.59 -19.82 -10.79
CA GLU A 80 1.60 -21.29 -10.92
C GLU A 80 0.33 -21.85 -11.58
N GLN A 81 -0.79 -21.13 -11.42
CA GLN A 81 -2.10 -21.54 -11.96
C GLN A 81 -2.40 -20.89 -13.32
N ALA A 82 -1.58 -19.96 -13.76
CA ALA A 82 -1.82 -19.17 -14.95
C ALA A 82 -1.18 -19.79 -16.21
N ASP A 83 -1.92 -19.82 -17.29
CA ASP A 83 -1.39 -20.14 -18.60
C ASP A 83 -0.74 -18.89 -19.24
N ARG A 84 0.20 -19.11 -20.18
CA ARG A 84 0.98 -18.03 -20.84
C ARG A 84 0.13 -16.98 -21.58
N LYS A 85 -1.12 -17.28 -21.87
CA LYS A 85 -2.04 -16.38 -22.58
C LYS A 85 -3.11 -15.79 -21.70
N ASP A 86 -3.11 -16.14 -20.41
CA ASP A 86 -4.13 -15.67 -19.51
C ASP A 86 -4.00 -14.17 -19.24
N GLN A 87 -5.14 -13.53 -19.09
CA GLN A 87 -5.28 -12.18 -18.58
C GLN A 87 -5.96 -12.27 -17.22
N ILE A 88 -5.23 -11.89 -16.18
CA ILE A 88 -5.68 -12.03 -14.80
C ILE A 88 -5.94 -10.65 -14.23
N ALA A 89 -7.13 -10.44 -13.69
CA ALA A 89 -7.47 -9.22 -12.95
C ALA A 89 -7.47 -9.50 -11.46
N VAL A 90 -6.71 -8.71 -10.71
CA VAL A 90 -6.67 -8.72 -9.25
C VAL A 90 -7.21 -7.39 -8.74
N PHE A 91 -8.31 -7.44 -7.99
CA PHE A 91 -8.87 -6.27 -7.31
C PHE A 91 -8.28 -6.21 -5.90
N THR A 92 -7.55 -5.14 -5.61
CA THR A 92 -6.82 -4.98 -4.37
C THR A 92 -6.70 -3.52 -3.97
N SER A 93 -5.94 -3.23 -2.94
CA SER A 93 -5.77 -1.91 -2.33
C SER A 93 -4.32 -1.42 -2.40
N GLY A 94 -4.11 -0.19 -1.94
CA GLY A 94 -2.85 0.52 -2.05
C GLY A 94 -1.66 -0.20 -1.40
N GLY A 95 -1.84 -0.77 -0.20
CA GLY A 95 -0.74 -1.47 0.48
C GLY A 95 -0.24 -2.69 -0.28
N THR A 96 -1.15 -3.49 -0.86
CA THR A 96 -0.76 -4.63 -1.70
C THR A 96 -0.01 -4.17 -2.95
N ILE A 97 -0.45 -3.09 -3.60
CA ILE A 97 0.26 -2.50 -4.74
C ILE A 97 1.65 -2.01 -4.30
N THR A 98 1.75 -1.39 -3.13
CA THR A 98 3.01 -0.93 -2.54
C THR A 98 4.00 -2.08 -2.30
N ALA A 99 3.52 -3.20 -1.74
CA ALA A 99 4.34 -4.40 -1.57
C ALA A 99 4.85 -4.96 -2.92
N LEU A 100 3.97 -4.98 -3.94
CA LEU A 100 4.36 -5.40 -5.28
C LEU A 100 5.40 -4.45 -5.91
N LEU A 101 5.28 -3.13 -5.72
CA LEU A 101 6.29 -2.18 -6.18
C LEU A 101 7.65 -2.45 -5.53
N GLN A 102 7.68 -2.67 -4.21
CA GLN A 102 8.91 -3.04 -3.52
C GLN A 102 9.54 -4.31 -4.13
N LEU A 103 8.74 -5.35 -4.33
CA LEU A 103 9.20 -6.64 -4.86
C LEU A 103 9.71 -6.55 -6.30
N LEU A 104 8.99 -5.81 -7.16
CA LEU A 104 9.21 -5.84 -8.60
C LEU A 104 10.26 -4.85 -9.09
N ILE A 105 10.39 -3.70 -8.43
CA ILE A 105 11.32 -2.65 -8.84
C ILE A 105 12.42 -2.38 -7.80
N GLY A 106 12.43 -3.11 -6.68
CA GLY A 106 13.51 -3.06 -5.70
C GLY A 106 13.64 -1.74 -4.94
N VAL A 107 12.57 -0.96 -4.84
CA VAL A 107 12.58 0.28 -4.04
C VAL A 107 12.49 -0.04 -2.55
N SER A 108 13.06 0.84 -1.72
CA SER A 108 12.92 0.67 -0.27
C SER A 108 11.46 0.76 0.17
N PRO A 109 11.06 0.11 1.29
CA PRO A 109 9.69 0.17 1.80
C PRO A 109 9.17 1.60 1.94
N ILE A 110 9.99 2.50 2.47
CA ILE A 110 9.62 3.92 2.65
C ILE A 110 9.32 4.58 1.30
N LYS A 111 10.14 4.31 0.28
CA LYS A 111 9.92 4.86 -1.07
C LYS A 111 8.70 4.26 -1.75
N ALA A 112 8.43 2.98 -1.54
CA ALA A 112 7.21 2.34 -2.03
C ALA A 112 5.96 3.00 -1.40
N PHE A 113 6.00 3.33 -0.11
CA PHE A 113 4.90 4.05 0.56
C PHE A 113 4.76 5.51 0.10
N GLU A 114 5.81 6.19 -0.30
CA GLU A 114 5.70 7.51 -0.93
C GLU A 114 4.91 7.44 -2.24
N LEU A 115 5.06 6.36 -3.01
CA LEU A 115 4.27 6.09 -4.21
C LEU A 115 2.82 5.72 -3.88
N ASN A 116 2.57 5.07 -2.73
CA ASN A 116 1.22 4.70 -2.30
C ASN A 116 0.27 5.91 -2.22
N TRP A 117 0.76 7.07 -1.78
CA TRP A 117 -0.03 8.30 -1.70
C TRP A 117 -0.48 8.84 -3.05
N GLN A 118 0.13 8.37 -4.14
CA GLN A 118 -0.20 8.78 -5.51
C GLN A 118 -1.19 7.83 -6.18
N ILE A 119 -1.53 6.70 -5.55
CA ILE A 119 -2.44 5.72 -6.14
C ILE A 119 -3.85 6.30 -6.19
N VAL A 120 -4.35 6.44 -7.41
CA VAL A 120 -5.71 6.89 -7.68
C VAL A 120 -6.68 5.71 -7.48
N ASN A 121 -7.81 5.95 -6.82
CA ASN A 121 -8.85 4.94 -6.70
C ASN A 121 -9.30 4.48 -8.09
N THR A 122 -9.50 3.19 -8.26
CA THR A 122 -9.80 2.52 -9.54
C THR A 122 -8.69 2.57 -10.59
N SER A 123 -7.50 3.04 -10.26
CA SER A 123 -6.36 2.98 -11.18
C SER A 123 -5.98 1.55 -11.54
N VAL A 124 -5.36 1.38 -12.69
CA VAL A 124 -4.91 0.08 -13.20
C VAL A 124 -3.39 0.05 -13.24
N SER A 125 -2.78 -0.84 -12.49
CA SER A 125 -1.37 -1.19 -12.61
C SER A 125 -1.26 -2.51 -13.38
N ARG A 126 -0.35 -2.59 -14.34
CA ARG A 126 -0.18 -3.76 -15.21
C ARG A 126 1.15 -4.43 -14.95
N LEU A 127 1.11 -5.74 -14.81
CA LEU A 127 2.28 -6.60 -14.76
C LEU A 127 2.34 -7.45 -16.01
N LYS A 128 3.54 -7.71 -16.51
CA LYS A 128 3.81 -8.74 -17.51
C LYS A 128 4.51 -9.89 -16.83
N TYR A 129 4.15 -11.11 -17.16
CA TYR A 129 4.77 -12.29 -16.58
C TYR A 129 5.19 -13.30 -17.65
N ARG A 130 6.20 -14.07 -17.32
CA ARG A 130 6.63 -15.27 -18.05
C ARG A 130 7.08 -16.28 -17.00
N ASP A 131 6.34 -17.35 -16.87
CA ASP A 131 6.52 -18.32 -15.78
C ASP A 131 6.49 -17.61 -14.42
N GLN A 132 7.57 -17.58 -13.65
CA GLN A 132 7.68 -16.86 -12.37
C GLN A 132 8.33 -15.46 -12.51
N ASP A 133 8.83 -15.12 -13.70
CA ASP A 133 9.38 -13.78 -13.94
C ASP A 133 8.27 -12.77 -14.14
N VAL A 134 8.32 -11.67 -13.36
CA VAL A 134 7.31 -10.60 -13.40
C VAL A 134 7.97 -9.25 -13.57
N ALA A 135 7.44 -8.44 -14.46
CA ALA A 135 7.87 -7.08 -14.68
C ALA A 135 6.70 -6.09 -14.58
N LEU A 136 6.95 -4.94 -13.96
CA LEU A 136 6.00 -3.83 -13.96
C LEU A 136 5.94 -3.22 -15.37
N ALA A 137 4.76 -3.25 -15.98
CA ALA A 137 4.54 -2.68 -17.32
C ALA A 137 3.94 -1.28 -17.27
N SER A 138 3.07 -1.00 -16.30
CA SER A 138 2.55 0.34 -16.01
C SER A 138 2.08 0.42 -14.56
N PHE A 139 2.13 1.61 -14.01
CA PHE A 139 1.71 1.90 -12.64
C PHE A 139 0.67 3.02 -12.63
N ASN A 140 -0.38 2.84 -11.83
CA ASN A 140 -1.36 3.88 -11.49
C ASN A 140 -2.05 4.53 -12.72
N GLY A 141 -2.28 3.76 -13.79
CA GLY A 141 -2.97 4.26 -14.98
C GLY A 141 -4.44 4.57 -14.69
N HIS A 142 -4.88 5.80 -14.92
CA HIS A 142 -6.25 6.26 -14.66
C HIS A 142 -6.84 7.07 -15.81
N ALA A 143 -6.34 6.88 -17.03
CA ALA A 143 -6.81 7.56 -18.23
C ALA A 143 -8.32 7.40 -18.49
N HIS A 144 -8.92 6.27 -18.03
CA HIS A 144 -10.36 6.07 -18.12
C HIS A 144 -11.18 7.07 -17.30
N LEU A 145 -10.61 7.62 -16.21
CA LEU A 145 -11.23 8.69 -15.43
C LEU A 145 -11.03 10.05 -16.10
N GLU A 146 -9.84 10.30 -16.66
CA GLU A 146 -9.52 11.56 -17.35
C GLU A 146 -10.39 11.77 -18.59
N LEU A 147 -10.72 10.69 -19.31
CA LEU A 147 -11.61 10.73 -20.47
C LEU A 147 -13.02 11.23 -20.14
N LEU A 148 -13.46 11.09 -18.90
CA LEU A 148 -14.77 11.55 -18.44
C LEU A 148 -14.79 13.07 -18.16
N GLN A 149 -13.65 13.75 -18.22
CA GLN A 149 -13.49 15.19 -18.00
C GLN A 149 -14.12 15.70 -16.69
N ASN A 150 -14.20 14.84 -15.69
CA ASN A 150 -14.70 15.18 -14.36
C ASN A 150 -13.58 14.96 -13.30
N PRO A 151 -12.91 16.04 -12.85
CA PRO A 151 -11.82 15.96 -11.88
C PRO A 151 -12.22 15.32 -10.53
N GLU A 152 -13.52 15.38 -10.16
CA GLU A 152 -14.01 14.79 -8.90
C GLU A 152 -13.92 13.27 -8.88
N LEU A 153 -13.78 12.63 -10.04
CA LEU A 153 -13.60 11.17 -10.13
C LEU A 153 -12.17 10.75 -9.80
N VAL A 154 -11.20 11.65 -9.88
CA VAL A 154 -9.81 11.39 -9.53
C VAL A 154 -9.65 11.56 -8.02
N THR A 155 -9.81 10.49 -7.29
CA THR A 155 -9.74 10.48 -5.83
C THR A 155 -8.57 9.63 -5.35
N TYR A 156 -8.05 9.99 -4.19
CA TYR A 156 -6.93 9.32 -3.52
C TYR A 156 -7.40 8.77 -2.17
N ARG A 157 -6.74 7.72 -1.73
CA ARG A 157 -7.02 7.15 -0.42
C ARG A 157 -6.41 7.97 0.73
#